data_75900c43a5652048481d27c5cc0e01b6
#
_entry.id   75900c43a5652048481d27c5cc0e01b6
#
_cell.length_a   1.000
_cell.length_b   1.000
_cell.length_c   1.000
_cell.angle_alpha   90.00
_cell.angle_beta   90.00
_cell.angle_gamma   90.00
#
_symmetry.space_group_name_H-M   'P 1'
#
loop_
_entity.id
_entity.type
_entity.pdbx_description
1 polymer ?
#
loop_
_entity_poly.entity_id
_entity_poly.type
_entity_poly.pdbx_seq_one_letter_code
_entity_poly.pdbx_strand_id
1 'polypeptide(L)'
;MGTTLKKAGSKRAQFEVDYTYQAEFARAARERGATRCFVVSSPGANARAVNFYLRTKGRLDQYIRSLGFETILIKPSLILANRPDFRIGEKLGGFMMAPLRYLPGLRHYRPIHAAELARAISRLATSELPLKSEYVLGEIQAQIGNNDVPC
;
A
#
# COMPACT_ATOMS: atom_id res chain seq x y z
N MET A 1 2.77 -2.54 8.30
CA MET A 1 1.97 -3.53 9.03
C MET A 1 0.62 -3.67 8.35
N GLY A 2 -0.03 -4.83 8.45
CA GLY A 2 -1.38 -5.08 7.92
C GLY A 2 -1.78 -6.51 8.23
N THR A 3 -3.09 -6.76 8.31
CA THR A 3 -3.62 -8.09 8.56
C THR A 3 -4.81 -8.37 7.65
N THR A 4 -5.30 -9.60 7.65
CA THR A 4 -6.52 -9.99 6.95
C THR A 4 -7.61 -10.29 7.96
N LEU A 5 -8.88 -10.17 7.56
CA LEU A 5 -10.01 -10.52 8.44
C LEU A 5 -9.90 -11.95 8.99
N LYS A 6 -9.40 -12.88 8.17
CA LYS A 6 -9.19 -14.29 8.59
C LYS A 6 -8.12 -14.42 9.69
N LYS A 7 -7.02 -13.66 9.59
CA LYS A 7 -5.94 -13.68 10.61
C LYS A 7 -6.33 -12.89 11.85
N ALA A 8 -7.04 -11.79 11.68
CA ALA A 8 -7.49 -10.95 12.80
C ALA A 8 -8.65 -11.56 13.60
N GLY A 9 -9.43 -12.45 12.98
CA GLY A 9 -10.59 -13.07 13.61
C GLY A 9 -11.86 -12.19 13.65
N SER A 10 -11.70 -10.87 13.59
CA SER A 10 -12.83 -9.94 13.61
C SER A 10 -12.49 -8.64 12.85
N LYS A 11 -13.54 -7.91 12.39
CA LYS A 11 -13.39 -6.57 11.81
C LYS A 11 -12.78 -5.58 12.81
N ARG A 12 -13.10 -5.70 14.09
CA ARG A 12 -12.55 -4.85 15.16
C ARG A 12 -11.05 -5.06 15.28
N ALA A 13 -10.59 -6.28 15.41
CA ALA A 13 -9.17 -6.60 15.50
C ALA A 13 -8.41 -6.26 14.19
N GLN A 14 -9.04 -6.43 13.03
CA GLN A 14 -8.46 -5.97 11.77
C GLN A 14 -8.30 -4.45 11.75
N PHE A 15 -9.31 -3.69 12.18
CA PHE A 15 -9.25 -2.23 12.24
C PHE A 15 -8.14 -1.75 13.19
N GLU A 16 -7.98 -2.42 14.33
CA GLU A 16 -6.93 -2.08 15.30
C GLU A 16 -5.53 -2.18 14.67
N VAL A 17 -5.24 -3.24 13.92
CA VAL A 17 -3.95 -3.43 13.25
C VAL A 17 -3.80 -2.54 12.00
N ASP A 18 -4.85 -2.44 11.18
CA ASP A 18 -4.78 -1.79 9.87
C ASP A 18 -5.00 -0.27 9.93
N TYR A 19 -5.52 0.24 11.05
CA TYR A 19 -5.74 1.66 11.30
C TYR A 19 -5.07 2.13 12.58
N THR A 20 -5.52 1.66 13.76
CA THR A 20 -5.16 2.26 15.06
C THR A 20 -3.65 2.24 15.29
N TYR A 21 -2.99 1.10 15.17
CA TYR A 21 -1.53 1.01 15.40
C TYR A 21 -0.73 1.84 14.40
N GLN A 22 -1.17 1.91 13.14
CA GLN A 22 -0.49 2.70 12.13
C GLN A 22 -0.70 4.20 12.35
N ALA A 23 -1.90 4.60 12.77
CA ALA A 23 -2.23 5.99 13.12
C ALA A 23 -1.41 6.49 14.32
N GLU A 24 -1.34 5.68 15.39
CA GLU A 24 -0.56 6.00 16.58
C GLU A 24 0.94 6.07 16.29
N PHE A 25 1.45 5.14 15.47
CA PHE A 25 2.85 5.18 15.03
C PHE A 25 3.15 6.46 14.25
N ALA A 26 2.28 6.83 13.29
CA ALA A 26 2.46 8.03 12.49
C ALA A 26 2.41 9.29 13.38
N ARG A 27 1.44 9.37 14.32
CA ARG A 27 1.35 10.46 15.28
C ARG A 27 2.63 10.61 16.09
N ALA A 28 3.10 9.51 16.70
CA ALA A 28 4.34 9.53 17.50
C ALA A 28 5.58 9.90 16.68
N ALA A 29 5.67 9.47 15.41
CA ALA A 29 6.75 9.86 14.52
C ALA A 29 6.70 11.38 14.22
N ARG A 30 5.50 11.93 13.99
CA ARG A 30 5.34 13.37 13.74
C ARG A 30 5.73 14.20 14.95
N GLU A 31 5.32 13.81 16.14
CA GLU A 31 5.67 14.47 17.40
C GLU A 31 7.19 14.48 17.65
N ARG A 32 7.91 13.48 17.09
CA ARG A 32 9.39 13.41 17.16
C ARG A 32 10.10 14.09 15.99
N GLY A 33 9.41 14.88 15.20
CA GLY A 33 10.01 15.72 14.16
C GLY A 33 10.12 15.06 12.78
N ALA A 34 9.52 13.90 12.56
CA ALA A 34 9.47 13.35 11.21
C ALA A 34 8.66 14.29 10.29
N THR A 35 9.23 14.61 9.13
CA THR A 35 8.63 15.54 8.16
C THR A 35 7.99 14.85 6.99
N ARG A 36 8.45 13.64 6.64
CA ARG A 36 7.98 12.85 5.48
C ARG A 36 7.45 11.49 5.91
N CYS A 37 6.36 11.04 5.29
CA CYS A 37 5.74 9.75 5.60
C CYS A 37 5.37 8.99 4.32
N PHE A 38 5.92 7.80 4.14
CA PHE A 38 5.54 6.87 3.08
C PHE A 38 4.52 5.88 3.61
N VAL A 39 3.35 5.82 2.98
CA VAL A 39 2.25 4.94 3.41
C VAL A 39 1.95 3.92 2.32
N VAL A 40 2.11 2.64 2.63
CA VAL A 40 1.65 1.57 1.74
C VAL A 40 0.15 1.40 1.90
N SER A 41 -0.59 1.95 0.94
CA SER A 41 -2.05 1.93 0.88
C SER A 41 -2.53 0.87 -0.14
N SER A 42 -3.70 1.05 -0.72
CA SER A 42 -4.28 0.15 -1.71
C SER A 42 -4.95 0.92 -2.84
N PRO A 43 -4.89 0.46 -4.08
CA PRO A 43 -5.73 0.98 -5.16
C PRO A 43 -7.20 0.93 -4.73
N GLY A 44 -7.95 2.00 -4.98
CA GLY A 44 -9.35 2.13 -4.55
C GLY A 44 -9.57 2.43 -3.06
N ALA A 45 -8.50 2.65 -2.27
CA ALA A 45 -8.62 3.10 -0.88
C ALA A 45 -9.37 4.45 -0.83
N ASN A 46 -10.49 4.48 -0.10
CA ASN A 46 -11.36 5.64 0.04
C ASN A 46 -12.14 5.53 1.36
N ALA A 47 -12.16 6.60 2.15
CA ALA A 47 -12.83 6.62 3.46
C ALA A 47 -14.35 6.37 3.40
N ARG A 48 -14.95 6.52 2.20
CA ARG A 48 -16.38 6.25 1.93
C ARG A 48 -16.61 4.92 1.20
N ALA A 49 -15.58 4.10 0.97
CA ALA A 49 -15.72 2.83 0.27
C ALA A 49 -16.70 1.89 1.00
N VAL A 50 -17.50 1.15 0.24
CA VAL A 50 -18.41 0.12 0.78
C VAL A 50 -17.59 -1.03 1.39
N ASN A 51 -16.51 -1.42 0.70
CA ASN A 51 -15.60 -2.45 1.18
C ASN A 51 -14.90 -2.00 2.47
N PHE A 52 -14.98 -2.82 3.51
CA PHE A 52 -14.42 -2.51 4.84
C PHE A 52 -12.91 -2.25 4.80
N TYR A 53 -12.14 -3.07 4.09
CA TYR A 53 -10.68 -2.93 3.99
C TYR A 53 -10.31 -1.61 3.27
N LEU A 54 -10.92 -1.33 2.12
CA LEU A 54 -10.65 -0.11 1.35
C LEU A 54 -11.07 1.14 2.13
N ARG A 55 -12.16 1.06 2.88
CA ARG A 55 -12.60 2.14 3.77
C ARG A 55 -11.62 2.37 4.92
N THR A 56 -11.11 1.31 5.54
CA THR A 56 -10.12 1.41 6.61
C THR A 56 -8.82 2.04 6.09
N LYS A 57 -8.32 1.59 4.94
CA LYS A 57 -7.14 2.17 4.31
C LYS A 57 -7.35 3.64 3.93
N GLY A 58 -8.49 3.98 3.34
CA GLY A 58 -8.80 5.37 2.98
C GLY A 58 -8.92 6.31 4.19
N ARG A 59 -9.45 5.82 5.33
CA ARG A 59 -9.45 6.59 6.58
C ARG A 59 -8.04 6.82 7.12
N LEU A 60 -7.19 5.80 7.06
CA LEU A 60 -5.78 5.94 7.46
C LEU A 60 -5.05 6.95 6.58
N ASP A 61 -5.23 6.88 5.25
CA ASP A 61 -4.62 7.81 4.30
C ASP A 61 -5.01 9.26 4.63
N GLN A 62 -6.29 9.52 4.92
CA GLN A 62 -6.77 10.84 5.31
C GLN A 62 -6.19 11.30 6.64
N TYR A 63 -6.16 10.42 7.64
CA TYR A 63 -5.62 10.74 8.96
C TYR A 63 -4.13 11.11 8.88
N ILE A 64 -3.31 10.32 8.19
CA ILE A 64 -1.88 10.61 8.07
C ILE A 64 -1.63 11.93 7.33
N ARG A 65 -2.41 12.22 6.29
CA ARG A 65 -2.35 13.53 5.61
C ARG A 65 -2.68 14.70 6.55
N SER A 66 -3.62 14.52 7.48
CA SER A 66 -3.99 15.56 8.45
C SER A 66 -2.92 15.85 9.51
N LEU A 67 -1.93 14.97 9.69
CA LEU A 67 -0.84 15.16 10.64
C LEU A 67 0.24 16.15 10.16
N GLY A 68 0.14 16.68 8.95
CA GLY A 68 1.06 17.67 8.41
C GLY A 68 2.41 17.12 7.95
N PHE A 69 2.47 15.83 7.56
CA PHE A 69 3.60 15.26 6.83
C PHE A 69 3.60 15.69 5.35
N GLU A 70 4.77 15.70 4.72
CA GLU A 70 4.86 15.40 3.30
C GLU A 70 4.48 13.92 3.12
N THR A 71 3.21 13.67 2.83
CA THR A 71 2.66 12.30 2.78
C THR A 71 2.70 11.76 1.36
N ILE A 72 3.39 10.64 1.18
CA ILE A 72 3.50 9.92 -0.09
C ILE A 72 2.75 8.59 0.02
N LEU A 73 1.62 8.47 -0.69
CA LEU A 73 0.85 7.24 -0.75
C LEU A 73 1.40 6.32 -1.83
N ILE A 74 1.78 5.12 -1.46
CA ILE A 74 2.22 4.07 -2.36
C ILE A 74 1.08 3.05 -2.48
N LYS A 75 0.46 2.96 -3.65
CA LYS A 75 -0.69 2.10 -3.93
C LYS A 75 -0.31 0.98 -4.91
N PRO A 76 0.44 -0.03 -4.45
CA PRO A 76 0.81 -1.16 -5.29
C PRO A 76 -0.42 -1.99 -5.66
N SER A 77 -0.31 -2.78 -6.72
CA SER A 77 -1.29 -3.81 -7.05
C SER A 77 -1.22 -4.96 -6.01
N LEU A 78 -1.06 -6.17 -6.45
CA LEU A 78 -0.83 -7.32 -5.58
C LEU A 78 0.65 -7.40 -5.19
N ILE A 79 0.93 -7.40 -3.89
CA ILE A 79 2.30 -7.61 -3.39
C ILE A 79 2.55 -9.11 -3.24
N LEU A 80 3.56 -9.60 -3.95
CA LEU A 80 4.04 -10.97 -3.83
C LEU A 80 5.16 -11.02 -2.78
N ALA A 81 5.03 -11.93 -1.82
CA ALA A 81 6.07 -12.18 -0.83
C ALA A 81 6.44 -13.67 -0.83
N ASN A 82 7.74 -13.97 -0.80
CA ASN A 82 8.27 -15.33 -0.73
C ASN A 82 8.11 -15.93 0.67
N ARG A 83 6.91 -15.85 1.26
CA ARG A 83 6.60 -16.49 2.54
C ARG A 83 5.52 -17.56 2.34
N PRO A 84 5.71 -18.79 2.87
CA PRO A 84 4.72 -19.87 2.75
C PRO A 84 3.33 -19.47 3.28
N ASP A 85 3.27 -18.55 4.22
CA ASP A 85 2.01 -18.01 4.78
C ASP A 85 1.29 -16.97 3.89
N PHE A 86 1.91 -16.50 2.82
CA PHE A 86 1.38 -15.41 1.98
C PHE A 86 0.52 -15.90 0.81
N ARG A 87 0.20 -17.20 0.74
CA ARG A 87 -0.80 -17.76 -0.21
C ARG A 87 -2.22 -17.19 -0.05
N ILE A 88 -2.42 -16.30 0.93
CA ILE A 88 -3.71 -15.62 1.17
C ILE A 88 -4.00 -14.54 0.12
N GLY A 89 -2.97 -13.95 -0.51
CA GLY A 89 -3.13 -13.01 -1.61
C GLY A 89 -3.78 -13.63 -2.86
N GLU A 90 -3.55 -14.92 -3.11
CA GLU A 90 -4.15 -15.63 -4.25
C GLU A 90 -5.67 -15.82 -4.11
N LYS A 91 -6.18 -16.03 -2.89
CA LYS A 91 -7.63 -16.22 -2.66
C LYS A 91 -8.41 -14.92 -2.59
N LEU A 92 -7.83 -13.84 -2.07
CA LEU A 92 -8.48 -12.51 -2.05
C LEU A 92 -8.28 -11.75 -3.37
N GLY A 93 -7.11 -11.87 -4.01
CA GLY A 93 -6.83 -11.30 -5.33
C GLY A 93 -7.60 -12.00 -6.44
N GLY A 94 -7.74 -13.33 -6.38
CA GLY A 94 -8.43 -14.11 -7.41
C GLY A 94 -9.92 -13.79 -7.53
N PHE A 95 -10.61 -13.53 -6.43
CA PHE A 95 -12.05 -13.24 -6.45
C PHE A 95 -12.37 -11.80 -6.86
N MET A 96 -11.53 -10.82 -6.51
CA MET A 96 -11.72 -9.42 -6.92
C MET A 96 -11.08 -9.07 -8.27
N MET A 97 -10.09 -9.85 -8.72
CA MET A 97 -9.30 -9.56 -9.93
C MET A 97 -9.71 -10.42 -11.14
N ALA A 98 -10.49 -11.49 -10.95
CA ALA A 98 -10.90 -12.38 -12.03
C ALA A 98 -11.62 -11.65 -13.21
N PRO A 99 -12.57 -10.73 -13.00
CA PRO A 99 -13.13 -9.97 -14.10
C PRO A 99 -12.25 -8.84 -14.62
N LEU A 100 -11.33 -8.36 -13.80
CA LEU A 100 -10.51 -7.17 -14.10
C LEU A 100 -9.41 -7.44 -15.14
N ARG A 101 -8.92 -8.69 -15.25
CA ARG A 101 -7.86 -9.07 -16.20
C ARG A 101 -8.29 -9.04 -17.66
N TYR A 102 -9.61 -9.01 -17.92
CA TYR A 102 -10.19 -8.97 -19.28
C TYR A 102 -10.50 -7.57 -19.79
N LEU A 103 -10.33 -6.53 -18.97
CA LEU A 103 -10.56 -5.15 -19.39
C LEU A 103 -9.32 -4.58 -20.09
N PRO A 104 -9.43 -4.03 -21.33
CA PRO A 104 -8.35 -3.34 -22.00
C PRO A 104 -7.92 -2.13 -21.16
N GLY A 105 -6.64 -2.03 -20.84
CA GLY A 105 -6.08 -0.97 -19.98
C GLY A 105 -5.53 -1.45 -18.63
N LEU A 106 -5.86 -2.67 -18.18
CA LEU A 106 -5.39 -3.23 -16.92
C LEU A 106 -4.03 -3.94 -17.00
N ARG A 107 -3.31 -3.80 -18.12
CA ARG A 107 -1.90 -4.25 -18.26
C ARG A 107 -0.97 -3.67 -17.20
N HIS A 108 -1.38 -2.60 -16.53
CA HIS A 108 -0.60 -1.93 -15.46
C HIS A 108 -0.78 -2.59 -14.09
N TYR A 109 -1.70 -3.57 -13.94
CA TYR A 109 -1.92 -4.31 -12.70
C TYR A 109 -0.97 -5.51 -12.52
N ARG A 110 0.30 -5.36 -12.92
CA ARG A 110 1.27 -6.42 -12.64
C ARG A 110 1.50 -6.55 -11.14
N PRO A 111 1.48 -7.78 -10.59
CA PRO A 111 1.94 -8.01 -9.23
C PRO A 111 3.37 -7.50 -9.06
N ILE A 112 3.69 -6.98 -7.89
CA ILE A 112 5.02 -6.49 -7.53
C ILE A 112 5.60 -7.34 -6.39
N HIS A 113 6.87 -7.72 -6.48
CA HIS A 113 7.53 -8.39 -5.38
C HIS A 113 7.81 -7.42 -4.22
N ALA A 114 7.70 -7.89 -2.98
CA ALA A 114 7.93 -7.05 -1.79
C ALA A 114 9.32 -6.40 -1.79
N ALA A 115 10.34 -7.09 -2.31
CA ALA A 115 11.68 -6.55 -2.45
C ALA A 115 11.76 -5.41 -3.48
N GLU A 116 11.03 -5.51 -4.58
CA GLU A 116 10.94 -4.46 -5.61
C GLU A 116 10.22 -3.22 -5.06
N LEU A 117 9.11 -3.44 -4.35
CA LEU A 117 8.39 -2.36 -3.67
C LEU A 117 9.29 -1.64 -2.65
N ALA A 118 10.05 -2.39 -1.86
CA ALA A 118 10.99 -1.82 -0.90
C ALA A 118 12.08 -0.98 -1.58
N ARG A 119 12.63 -1.45 -2.70
CA ARG A 119 13.62 -0.70 -3.50
C ARG A 119 13.02 0.60 -4.06
N ALA A 120 11.80 0.54 -4.60
CA ALA A 120 11.12 1.73 -5.11
C ALA A 120 10.90 2.77 -3.99
N ILE A 121 10.43 2.35 -2.82
CA ILE A 121 10.23 3.24 -1.67
C ILE A 121 11.57 3.82 -1.21
N SER A 122 12.63 3.03 -1.13
CA SER A 122 13.97 3.50 -0.73
C SER A 122 14.50 4.57 -1.69
N ARG A 123 14.37 4.37 -3.00
CA ARG A 123 14.77 5.38 -4.01
C ARG A 123 13.97 6.67 -3.87
N LEU A 124 12.67 6.57 -3.67
CA LEU A 124 11.83 7.76 -3.43
C LEU A 124 12.22 8.46 -2.12
N ALA A 125 12.54 7.70 -1.08
CA ALA A 125 12.92 8.27 0.23
C ALA A 125 14.24 9.05 0.18
N THR A 126 15.17 8.65 -0.69
CA THR A 126 16.48 9.30 -0.89
C THR A 126 16.48 10.30 -2.05
N SER A 127 15.36 10.49 -2.75
CA SER A 127 15.25 11.43 -3.87
C SER A 127 15.27 12.87 -3.37
N GLU A 128 16.09 13.70 -4.01
CA GLU A 128 16.10 15.15 -3.83
C GLU A 128 15.05 15.85 -4.72
N LEU A 129 14.48 15.12 -5.70
CA LEU A 129 13.46 15.65 -6.58
C LEU A 129 12.11 15.76 -5.86
N PRO A 130 11.26 16.72 -6.27
CA PRO A 130 9.90 16.81 -5.74
C PRO A 130 9.13 15.51 -5.97
N LEU A 131 8.51 14.98 -4.91
CA LEU A 131 7.74 13.75 -4.95
C LEU A 131 6.27 14.03 -5.26
N LYS A 132 5.64 13.10 -5.97
CA LYS A 132 4.18 13.09 -6.07
C LYS A 132 3.56 12.68 -4.73
N SER A 133 2.39 13.21 -4.42
CA SER A 133 1.64 12.81 -3.21
C SER A 133 1.10 11.37 -3.28
N GLU A 134 1.11 10.76 -4.46
CA GLU A 134 0.61 9.40 -4.68
C GLU A 134 1.33 8.74 -5.86
N TYR A 135 1.72 7.47 -5.69
CA TYR A 135 2.27 6.59 -6.72
C TYR A 135 1.40 5.35 -6.83
N VAL A 136 0.93 5.04 -8.04
CA VAL A 136 0.07 3.89 -8.31
C VAL A 136 0.72 2.97 -9.34
N LEU A 137 0.56 1.67 -9.17
CA LEU A 137 0.81 0.62 -10.18
C LEU A 137 2.08 0.82 -11.01
N GLY A 138 1.96 1.16 -12.28
CA GLY A 138 3.07 1.32 -13.23
C GLY A 138 4.04 2.44 -12.85
N GLU A 139 3.59 3.48 -12.14
CA GLU A 139 4.48 4.54 -11.65
C GLU A 139 5.46 4.01 -10.59
N ILE A 140 5.02 3.07 -9.75
CA ILE A 140 5.90 2.40 -8.77
C ILE A 140 6.94 1.57 -9.52
N GLN A 141 6.55 0.85 -10.58
CA GLN A 141 7.48 0.05 -11.39
C GLN A 141 8.51 0.93 -12.11
N ALA A 142 8.13 2.10 -12.59
CA ALA A 142 9.06 3.05 -13.19
C ALA A 142 10.18 3.50 -12.22
N GLN A 143 9.94 3.46 -10.91
CA GLN A 143 10.95 3.77 -9.90
C GLN A 143 11.96 2.63 -9.67
N ILE A 144 11.70 1.44 -10.20
CA ILE A 144 12.61 0.28 -10.02
C ILE A 144 13.76 0.32 -11.04
N GLY A 145 13.56 0.96 -12.20
CA GLY A 145 14.53 1.00 -13.29
C GLY A 145 14.55 -0.29 -14.13
N ASN A 146 14.89 -0.16 -15.42
CA ASN A 146 14.88 -1.30 -16.36
C ASN A 146 16.01 -2.33 -16.14
N ASN A 147 16.95 -2.08 -15.22
CA ASN A 147 18.14 -2.93 -15.04
C ASN A 147 18.06 -3.90 -13.85
N ASP A 148 16.97 -3.91 -13.09
CA ASP A 148 16.86 -4.69 -11.85
C ASP A 148 15.85 -5.85 -11.95
N VAL A 149 15.52 -6.32 -13.15
CA VAL A 149 14.71 -7.55 -13.31
C VAL A 149 15.67 -8.73 -13.21
N PRO A 150 15.67 -9.53 -12.12
CA PRO A 150 16.41 -10.79 -12.14
C PRO A 150 15.73 -11.72 -13.15
N CYS A 151 16.55 -12.32 -14.02
CA CYS A 151 16.18 -13.43 -14.89
C CYS A 151 15.64 -14.62 -14.09
#